data_d04d1024397c75170eaf624d595ca6b2
#
_entry.id   d04d1024397c75170eaf624d595ca6b2
#
_cell.length_a   1.000
_cell.length_b   1.000
_cell.length_c   1.000
_cell.angle_alpha   90.00
_cell.angle_beta   90.00
_cell.angle_gamma   90.00
#
_symmetry.space_group_name_H-M   'P 1'
#
loop_
_entity.id
_entity.type
_entity.pdbx_description
1 polymer ?
#
loop_
_entity_poly.entity_id
_entity_poly.type
_entity_poly.pdbx_seq_one_letter_code
_entity_poly.pdbx_strand_id
1 'polypeptide(L)'
;LPRMSGGRWVAVGRLDFNTSGLLLFTTSGDLANRLMHPRYNLVREYAVRILGQLSDEARQRLLDGIELGDGPACFDTLQEAGGEGANHWYRISLFEGRNREVRRMFEAVGVVVSRLMRVRYGPFILPPNLKRAQVLELGEAEVQKLLIDFGMPDPAPGRPLHKARER
;
A
#
# COMPACT_ATOMS: atom_id res chain seq x y z
N LEU A 1 3.08 18.05 2.62
CA LEU A 1 2.38 18.13 1.33
C LEU A 1 2.50 19.56 0.78
N PRO A 2 2.56 19.74 -0.55
CA PRO A 2 2.58 21.06 -1.16
C PRO A 2 1.35 21.89 -0.77
N ARG A 3 1.53 23.21 -0.65
CA ARG A 3 0.41 24.11 -0.40
C ARG A 3 -0.44 24.24 -1.66
N MET A 4 -1.76 24.28 -1.51
CA MET A 4 -2.70 24.46 -2.60
C MET A 4 -3.53 25.72 -2.38
N SER A 5 -3.78 26.44 -3.48
CA SER A 5 -4.77 27.51 -3.53
C SER A 5 -6.11 26.93 -3.97
N GLY A 6 -6.95 26.55 -3.04
CA GLY A 6 -8.24 25.91 -3.27
C GLY A 6 -8.15 24.37 -3.33
N GLY A 7 -9.03 23.70 -2.62
CA GLY A 7 -9.03 22.24 -2.48
C GLY A 7 -8.23 21.75 -1.28
N ARG A 8 -8.19 20.45 -1.11
CA ARG A 8 -7.44 19.79 -0.04
C ARG A 8 -6.88 18.44 -0.50
N TRP A 9 -5.83 18.02 0.14
CA TRP A 9 -5.29 16.67 -0.03
C TRP A 9 -6.15 15.65 0.70
N VAL A 10 -6.46 14.56 0.02
CA VAL A 10 -7.18 13.40 0.56
C VAL A 10 -6.21 12.23 0.58
N ALA A 11 -6.04 11.60 1.74
CA ALA A 11 -5.22 10.41 1.87
C ALA A 11 -5.95 9.19 1.27
N VAL A 12 -5.21 8.38 0.53
CA VAL A 12 -5.68 7.08 0.06
C VAL A 12 -5.34 6.03 1.11
N GLY A 13 -6.29 5.80 2.01
CA GLY A 13 -6.10 4.91 3.15
C GLY A 13 -5.20 5.50 4.23
N ARG A 14 -4.58 4.60 4.97
CA ARG A 14 -3.74 4.94 6.13
C ARG A 14 -2.58 3.96 6.27
N LEU A 15 -1.56 4.38 6.98
CA LEU A 15 -0.52 3.51 7.53
C LEU A 15 -0.68 3.46 9.05
N ASP A 16 -0.46 2.29 9.65
CA ASP A 16 -0.43 2.15 11.09
C ASP A 16 0.77 2.88 11.68
N PHE A 17 0.70 3.19 12.98
CA PHE A 17 1.72 3.99 13.68
C PHE A 17 3.15 3.48 13.48
N ASN A 18 3.35 2.17 13.50
CA ASN A 18 4.65 1.52 13.35
C ASN A 18 4.89 0.91 11.95
N THR A 19 4.13 1.35 10.97
CA THR A 19 4.31 1.02 9.55
C THR A 19 4.79 2.24 8.80
N SER A 20 5.81 2.07 7.97
CA SER A 20 6.36 3.13 7.12
C SER A 20 6.10 2.87 5.64
N GLY A 21 6.66 3.70 4.78
CA GLY A 21 6.65 3.53 3.34
C GLY A 21 5.61 4.38 2.62
N LEU A 22 5.08 3.84 1.55
CA LEU A 22 4.25 4.56 0.59
C LEU A 22 2.88 4.92 1.16
N LEU A 23 2.56 6.20 1.17
CA LEU A 23 1.22 6.72 1.40
C LEU A 23 0.86 7.68 0.26
N LEU A 24 -0.29 7.47 -0.34
CA LEU A 24 -0.77 8.26 -1.47
C LEU A 24 -1.71 9.36 -0.99
N PHE A 25 -1.59 10.51 -1.62
CA PHE A 25 -2.52 11.63 -1.46
C PHE A 25 -2.99 12.10 -2.82
N THR A 26 -4.23 12.49 -2.92
CA THR A 26 -4.82 13.04 -4.14
C THR A 26 -5.73 14.21 -3.82
N THR A 27 -5.93 15.10 -4.78
CA THR A 27 -6.93 16.17 -4.70
C THR A 27 -8.32 15.70 -5.16
N SER A 28 -8.41 14.52 -5.77
CA SER A 28 -9.65 13.90 -6.24
C SER A 28 -10.18 12.89 -5.23
N GLY A 29 -11.30 13.22 -4.58
CA GLY A 29 -12.01 12.30 -3.70
C GLY A 29 -12.51 11.06 -4.44
N ASP A 30 -12.91 11.20 -5.69
CA ASP A 30 -13.36 10.07 -6.53
C ASP A 30 -12.21 9.11 -6.81
N LEU A 31 -11.02 9.61 -7.12
CA LEU A 31 -9.84 8.78 -7.30
C LEU A 31 -9.46 8.06 -6.00
N ALA A 32 -9.46 8.77 -4.87
CA ALA A 32 -9.18 8.17 -3.57
C ALA A 32 -10.16 7.03 -3.26
N ASN A 33 -11.46 7.25 -3.47
CA ASN A 33 -12.48 6.22 -3.28
C ASN A 33 -12.26 5.00 -4.17
N ARG A 34 -11.91 5.20 -5.43
CA ARG A 34 -11.66 4.11 -6.38
C ARG A 34 -10.44 3.30 -5.98
N LEU A 35 -9.36 3.95 -5.60
CA LEU A 35 -8.13 3.28 -5.15
C LEU A 35 -8.33 2.48 -3.87
N MET A 36 -9.23 2.92 -2.99
CA MET A 36 -9.55 2.23 -1.73
C MET A 36 -10.66 1.18 -1.87
N HIS A 37 -11.48 1.25 -2.92
CA HIS A 37 -12.66 0.39 -3.03
C HIS A 37 -12.28 -1.08 -3.24
N PRO A 38 -12.82 -2.02 -2.45
CA PRO A 38 -12.50 -3.46 -2.53
C PRO A 38 -12.74 -4.07 -3.91
N ARG A 39 -13.68 -3.51 -4.69
CA ARG A 39 -14.00 -3.95 -6.05
C ARG A 39 -12.78 -4.03 -6.97
N TYR A 40 -11.82 -3.11 -6.81
CA TYR A 40 -10.64 -3.05 -7.69
C TYR A 40 -9.53 -3.98 -7.24
N ASN A 41 -9.62 -4.52 -6.05
CA ASN A 41 -8.72 -5.55 -5.52
C ASN A 41 -7.24 -5.23 -5.79
N LEU A 42 -6.84 -4.00 -5.44
CA LEU A 42 -5.50 -3.51 -5.73
C LEU A 42 -4.45 -4.23 -4.89
N VAL A 43 -3.40 -4.68 -5.53
CA VAL A 43 -2.26 -5.31 -4.87
C VAL A 43 -1.53 -4.32 -3.97
N ARG A 44 -1.14 -4.78 -2.78
CA ARG A 44 -0.23 -4.08 -1.88
C ARG A 44 0.99 -4.94 -1.66
N GLU A 45 2.17 -4.34 -1.75
CA GLU A 45 3.42 -5.03 -1.45
C GLU A 45 4.11 -4.37 -0.26
N TYR A 46 4.70 -5.21 0.57
CA TYR A 46 5.42 -4.79 1.76
C TYR A 46 6.81 -5.42 1.81
N ALA A 47 7.77 -4.65 2.29
CA ALA A 47 9.02 -5.17 2.81
C ALA A 47 8.84 -5.41 4.32
N VAL A 48 9.10 -6.63 4.74
CA VAL A 48 8.89 -7.09 6.11
C VAL A 48 10.19 -7.61 6.69
N ARG A 49 10.63 -7.04 7.80
CA ARG A 49 11.76 -7.56 8.57
C ARG A 49 11.24 -8.31 9.78
N ILE A 50 11.69 -9.52 9.95
CA ILE A 50 11.37 -10.36 11.10
C ILE A 50 12.62 -10.66 11.93
N LEU A 51 12.41 -11.04 13.18
CA LEU A 51 13.43 -11.63 14.02
C LEU A 51 13.40 -13.15 13.79
N GLY A 52 14.54 -13.70 13.43
CA GLY A 52 14.63 -15.12 13.05
C GLY A 52 14.31 -15.33 11.57
N GLN A 53 13.97 -16.55 11.25
CA GLN A 53 13.71 -17.00 9.89
C GLN A 53 12.38 -17.77 9.82
N LEU A 54 11.66 -17.64 8.73
CA LEU A 54 10.47 -18.45 8.50
C LEU A 54 10.87 -19.91 8.22
N SER A 55 10.20 -20.85 8.89
CA SER A 55 10.23 -22.24 8.50
C SER A 55 9.45 -22.44 7.19
N ASP A 56 9.75 -23.51 6.46
CA ASP A 56 9.00 -23.87 5.25
C ASP A 56 7.51 -24.09 5.55
N GLU A 57 7.20 -24.67 6.70
CA GLU A 57 5.81 -24.86 7.16
C GLU A 57 5.10 -23.53 7.40
N ALA A 58 5.73 -22.58 8.12
CA ALA A 58 5.17 -21.26 8.37
C ALA A 58 4.96 -20.50 7.06
N ARG A 59 5.94 -20.55 6.16
CA ARG A 59 5.84 -19.96 4.82
C ARG A 59 4.65 -20.51 4.04
N GLN A 60 4.48 -21.81 4.03
CA GLN A 60 3.38 -22.45 3.31
C GLN A 60 2.02 -22.07 3.89
N ARG A 61 1.90 -22.02 5.21
CA ARG A 61 0.67 -21.57 5.89
C ARG A 61 0.29 -20.15 5.53
N LEU A 62 1.27 -19.25 5.45
CA LEU A 62 1.05 -17.83 5.07
C LEU A 62 0.57 -17.69 3.62
N LEU A 63 1.00 -18.58 2.72
CA LEU A 63 0.57 -18.61 1.32
C LEU A 63 -0.78 -19.31 1.13
N ASP A 64 -1.00 -20.43 1.82
CA ASP A 64 -2.24 -21.22 1.71
C ASP A 64 -3.43 -20.57 2.42
N GLY A 65 -3.15 -19.80 3.46
CA GLY A 65 -4.14 -19.10 4.27
C GLY A 65 -4.12 -19.51 5.73
N ILE A 66 -4.38 -18.55 6.57
CA ILE A 66 -4.54 -18.71 8.02
C ILE A 66 -5.82 -18.01 8.47
N GLU A 67 -6.43 -18.56 9.52
CA GLU A 67 -7.59 -17.96 10.14
C GLU A 67 -7.15 -16.86 11.11
N LEU A 68 -7.57 -15.63 10.84
CA LEU A 68 -7.50 -14.51 11.76
C LEU A 68 -8.85 -14.35 12.47
N GLY A 69 -8.89 -13.59 13.56
CA GLY A 69 -10.15 -13.38 14.30
C GLY A 69 -11.28 -12.75 13.48
N ASP A 70 -10.95 -12.08 12.39
CA ASP A 70 -11.85 -11.40 11.45
C ASP A 70 -11.94 -12.10 10.08
N GLY A 71 -11.53 -13.34 9.99
CA GLY A 71 -11.65 -14.19 8.81
C GLY A 71 -10.32 -14.70 8.26
N PRO A 72 -10.37 -15.54 7.19
CA PRO A 72 -9.18 -16.09 6.58
C PRO A 72 -8.34 -15.00 5.88
N ALA A 73 -7.03 -15.19 5.88
CA ALA A 73 -6.08 -14.31 5.21
C ALA A 73 -4.93 -15.11 4.59
N CYS A 74 -4.46 -14.67 3.44
CA CYS A 74 -3.29 -15.27 2.79
C CYS A 74 -2.47 -14.20 2.06
N PHE A 75 -1.18 -14.43 1.92
CA PHE A 75 -0.36 -13.66 0.99
C PHE A 75 -0.49 -14.24 -0.42
N ASP A 76 -0.48 -13.36 -1.41
CA ASP A 76 -0.39 -13.77 -2.80
C ASP A 76 1.04 -14.23 -3.16
N THR A 77 2.03 -13.46 -2.73
CA THR A 77 3.45 -13.81 -2.87
C THR A 77 4.21 -13.65 -1.57
N LEU A 78 5.25 -14.44 -1.39
CA LEU A 78 6.18 -14.35 -0.28
C LEU A 78 7.57 -14.76 -0.76
N GLN A 79 8.51 -13.81 -0.75
CA GLN A 79 9.86 -14.01 -1.24
C GLN A 79 10.88 -13.53 -0.20
N GLU A 80 11.98 -14.24 -0.09
CA GLU A 80 13.12 -13.77 0.70
C GLU A 80 13.78 -12.57 0.03
N ALA A 81 14.17 -11.57 0.82
CA ALA A 81 14.76 -10.34 0.37
C ALA A 81 16.08 -9.99 1.08
N GLY A 82 16.77 -10.99 1.60
CA GLY A 82 18.06 -10.86 2.26
C GLY A 82 17.96 -10.67 3.78
N GLY A 83 19.07 -10.29 4.40
CA GLY A 83 19.17 -10.07 5.84
C GLY A 83 20.56 -10.28 6.35
N GLU A 84 20.78 -9.88 7.61
CA GLU A 84 22.03 -10.07 8.36
C GLU A 84 21.73 -10.54 9.77
N GLY A 85 22.46 -11.56 10.23
CA GLY A 85 22.31 -12.11 11.58
C GLY A 85 20.90 -12.63 11.84
N ALA A 86 20.27 -12.13 12.90
CA ALA A 86 18.90 -12.50 13.27
C ALA A 86 17.83 -11.75 12.48
N ASN A 87 18.18 -10.77 11.66
CA ASN A 87 17.25 -9.97 10.87
C ASN A 87 17.12 -10.53 9.46
N HIS A 88 15.91 -10.96 9.11
CA HIS A 88 15.59 -11.45 7.77
C HIS A 88 14.49 -10.60 7.15
N TRP A 89 14.69 -10.23 5.88
CA TRP A 89 13.74 -9.47 5.11
C TRP A 89 12.98 -10.37 4.15
N TYR A 90 11.70 -10.08 4.02
CA TYR A 90 10.80 -10.70 3.05
C TYR A 90 10.05 -9.65 2.27
N ARG A 91 9.74 -9.95 1.03
CA ARG A 91 8.80 -9.19 0.22
C ARG A 91 7.51 -9.97 0.14
N ILE A 92 6.42 -9.38 0.56
CA ILE A 92 5.11 -10.00 0.48
C ILE A 92 4.13 -9.14 -0.30
N SER A 93 3.14 -9.77 -0.90
CA SER A 93 2.00 -9.08 -1.51
C SER A 93 0.68 -9.68 -1.06
N LEU A 94 -0.34 -8.83 -1.02
CA LEU A 94 -1.71 -9.22 -0.74
C LEU A 94 -2.66 -8.20 -1.40
N PHE A 95 -3.94 -8.59 -1.55
CA PHE A 95 -4.95 -7.79 -2.24
C PHE A 95 -5.90 -7.03 -1.31
N GLU A 96 -5.73 -7.15 -0.02
CA GLU A 96 -6.56 -6.49 0.98
C GLU A 96 -5.70 -5.72 2.00
N GLY A 97 -6.32 -5.04 2.91
CA GLY A 97 -5.63 -4.22 3.90
C GLY A 97 -6.44 -4.07 5.17
N ARG A 98 -6.75 -5.19 5.83
CA ARG A 98 -7.39 -5.20 7.15
C ARG A 98 -6.45 -4.63 8.21
N ASN A 99 -7.02 -4.19 9.32
CA ASN A 99 -6.24 -3.60 10.41
C ASN A 99 -5.10 -4.54 10.85
N ARG A 100 -3.88 -4.06 10.76
CA ARG A 100 -2.65 -4.75 11.18
C ARG A 100 -2.52 -6.18 10.61
N GLU A 101 -3.09 -6.42 9.44
CA GLU A 101 -3.23 -7.76 8.84
C GLU A 101 -1.89 -8.47 8.67
N VAL A 102 -0.92 -7.82 8.06
CA VAL A 102 0.42 -8.41 7.84
C VAL A 102 1.07 -8.81 9.16
N ARG A 103 1.01 -7.95 10.17
CA ARG A 103 1.57 -8.23 11.50
C ARG A 103 0.88 -9.41 12.18
N ARG A 104 -0.45 -9.44 12.13
CA ARG A 104 -1.26 -10.53 12.70
C ARG A 104 -1.00 -11.86 12.00
N MET A 105 -0.79 -11.84 10.69
CA MET A 105 -0.48 -13.05 9.94
C MET A 105 0.86 -13.65 10.35
N PHE A 106 1.91 -12.84 10.48
CA PHE A 106 3.21 -13.32 10.97
C PHE A 106 3.14 -13.79 12.42
N GLU A 107 2.43 -13.07 13.28
CA GLU A 107 2.20 -13.48 14.68
C GLU A 107 1.49 -14.82 14.77
N ALA A 108 0.54 -15.11 13.88
CA ALA A 108 -0.19 -16.38 13.83
C ALA A 108 0.71 -17.60 13.53
N VAL A 109 1.86 -17.40 12.91
CA VAL A 109 2.89 -18.43 12.71
C VAL A 109 4.05 -18.32 13.69
N GLY A 110 3.89 -17.55 14.76
CA GLY A 110 4.86 -17.44 15.85
C GLY A 110 6.06 -16.52 15.57
N VAL A 111 5.91 -15.60 14.62
CA VAL A 111 7.00 -14.70 14.18
C VAL A 111 6.65 -13.24 14.47
N VAL A 112 7.62 -12.50 14.99
CA VAL A 112 7.47 -11.06 15.28
C VAL A 112 8.04 -10.23 14.15
N VAL A 113 7.20 -9.32 13.63
CA VAL A 113 7.60 -8.32 12.65
C VAL A 113 8.29 -7.16 13.37
N SER A 114 9.58 -6.96 13.10
CA SER A 114 10.36 -5.87 13.67
C SER A 114 10.30 -4.59 12.83
N ARG A 115 10.06 -4.69 11.53
CA ARG A 115 9.88 -3.56 10.62
C ARG A 115 8.93 -3.90 9.50
N LEU A 116 8.06 -2.96 9.15
CA LEU A 116 7.09 -3.12 8.08
C LEU A 116 7.04 -1.83 7.25
N MET A 117 7.22 -1.97 5.95
CA MET A 117 7.21 -0.85 5.02
C MET A 117 6.39 -1.19 3.78
N ARG A 118 5.38 -0.38 3.49
CA ARG A 118 4.62 -0.54 2.25
C ARG A 118 5.43 0.03 1.09
N VAL A 119 5.68 -0.78 0.08
CA VAL A 119 6.51 -0.43 -1.08
C VAL A 119 5.72 -0.32 -2.37
N ARG A 120 4.46 -0.82 -2.37
CA ARG A 120 3.56 -0.72 -3.51
C ARG A 120 2.11 -0.60 -3.07
N TYR A 121 1.35 0.20 -3.79
CA TYR A 121 -0.10 0.30 -3.70
C TYR A 121 -0.69 0.39 -5.11
N GLY A 122 -1.25 -0.73 -5.61
CA GLY A 122 -1.74 -0.81 -6.97
C GLY A 122 -0.66 -0.46 -7.99
N PRO A 123 -0.92 0.50 -8.90
CA PRO A 123 0.05 0.93 -9.91
C PRO A 123 1.21 1.77 -9.36
N PHE A 124 1.11 2.24 -8.10
CA PHE A 124 2.09 3.14 -7.50
C PHE A 124 3.14 2.36 -6.73
N ILE A 125 4.41 2.60 -7.09
CA ILE A 125 5.58 1.96 -6.47
C ILE A 125 6.38 3.04 -5.74
N LEU A 126 6.83 2.71 -4.53
CA LEU A 126 7.70 3.61 -3.75
C LEU A 126 9.04 3.78 -4.46
N PRO A 127 9.40 5.01 -4.89
CA PRO A 127 10.69 5.25 -5.52
C PRO A 127 11.85 4.96 -4.56
N PRO A 128 12.94 4.30 -5.02
CA PRO A 128 14.07 3.93 -4.15
C PRO A 128 14.72 5.11 -3.46
N ASN A 129 14.71 6.27 -4.12
CA ASN A 129 15.37 7.49 -3.64
C ASN A 129 14.47 8.39 -2.79
N LEU A 130 13.18 8.07 -2.66
CA LEU A 130 12.25 8.86 -1.85
C LEU A 130 12.46 8.53 -0.37
N LYS A 131 13.02 9.49 0.35
CA LYS A 131 13.31 9.34 1.77
C LYS A 131 12.06 9.55 2.63
N ARG A 132 12.15 9.13 3.89
CA ARG A 132 11.09 9.35 4.89
C ARG A 132 10.71 10.84 4.95
N ALA A 133 9.42 11.11 5.03
CA ALA A 133 8.82 12.44 5.06
C ALA A 133 9.02 13.29 3.78
N GLN A 134 9.60 12.72 2.73
CA GLN A 134 9.64 13.37 1.42
C GLN A 134 8.34 13.13 0.65
N VAL A 135 8.04 14.05 -0.23
CA VAL A 135 6.86 14.02 -1.11
C VAL A 135 7.34 14.09 -2.56
N LEU A 136 6.82 13.21 -3.39
CA LEU A 136 6.96 13.26 -4.84
C LEU A 136 5.57 13.54 -5.43
N GLU A 137 5.44 14.61 -6.16
CA GLU A 137 4.22 14.95 -6.89
C GLU A 137 4.27 14.33 -8.28
N LEU A 138 3.23 13.57 -8.64
CA LEU A 138 3.07 13.00 -9.97
C LEU A 138 2.22 13.93 -10.83
N GLY A 139 2.62 14.13 -12.08
CA GLY A 139 1.84 14.88 -13.05
C GLY A 139 0.55 14.13 -13.44
N GLU A 140 -0.47 14.87 -13.85
CA GLU A 140 -1.77 14.29 -14.22
C GLU A 140 -1.65 13.25 -15.33
N ALA A 141 -0.87 13.52 -16.38
CA ALA A 141 -0.65 12.59 -17.49
C ALA A 141 0.05 11.30 -17.03
N GLU A 142 0.97 11.39 -16.08
CA GLU A 142 1.67 10.24 -15.49
C GLU A 142 0.70 9.38 -14.68
N VAL A 143 -0.16 10.00 -13.86
CA VAL A 143 -1.19 9.30 -13.08
C VAL A 143 -2.16 8.59 -14.00
N GLN A 144 -2.66 9.25 -15.04
CA GLN A 144 -3.56 8.65 -16.03
C GLN A 144 -2.91 7.44 -16.71
N LYS A 145 -1.66 7.58 -17.15
CA LYS A 145 -0.93 6.46 -17.76
C LYS A 145 -0.79 5.27 -16.82
N LEU A 146 -0.41 5.50 -15.57
CA LEU A 146 -0.28 4.44 -14.57
C LEU A 146 -1.61 3.72 -14.33
N LEU A 147 -2.72 4.45 -14.27
CA LEU A 147 -4.06 3.88 -14.08
C LEU A 147 -4.49 3.04 -15.28
N ILE A 148 -4.26 3.53 -16.50
CA ILE A 148 -4.58 2.81 -17.75
C ILE A 148 -3.74 1.54 -17.86
N ASP A 149 -2.43 1.64 -17.66
CA ASP A 149 -1.51 0.50 -17.75
C ASP A 149 -1.85 -0.58 -16.71
N PHE A 150 -2.44 -0.19 -15.59
CA PHE A 150 -2.89 -1.09 -14.54
C PHE A 150 -4.31 -1.66 -14.76
N GLY A 151 -4.97 -1.26 -15.84
CA GLY A 151 -6.32 -1.71 -16.18
C GLY A 151 -7.44 -1.04 -15.39
N MET A 152 -7.17 0.08 -14.75
CA MET A 152 -8.19 0.90 -14.11
C MET A 152 -8.78 1.88 -15.15
N PRO A 153 -10.11 1.97 -15.24
CA PRO A 153 -10.73 2.95 -16.15
C PRO A 153 -10.38 4.37 -15.71
N ASP A 154 -10.18 5.24 -16.70
CA ASP A 154 -9.90 6.66 -16.48
C ASP A 154 -10.97 7.28 -15.56
N PRO A 155 -10.58 7.99 -14.49
CA PRO A 155 -11.53 8.83 -13.79
C PRO A 155 -12.06 9.86 -14.80
N ALA A 156 -13.36 9.95 -14.97
CA ALA A 156 -13.98 10.98 -15.81
C ALA A 156 -13.32 12.34 -15.50
N PRO A 157 -12.94 13.12 -16.52
CA PRO A 157 -12.28 14.40 -16.30
C PRO A 157 -13.07 15.20 -15.28
N GLY A 158 -12.41 15.59 -14.21
CA GLY A 158 -13.04 16.31 -13.11
C GLY A 158 -13.85 17.48 -13.69
N ARG A 159 -15.10 17.58 -13.30
CA ARG A 159 -15.92 18.75 -13.65
C ARG A 159 -15.07 20.00 -13.44
N PRO A 160 -14.88 20.86 -14.44
CA PRO A 160 -14.13 22.09 -14.24
C PRO A 160 -14.75 22.84 -13.08
N LEU A 161 -13.92 23.18 -12.09
CA LEU A 161 -14.33 24.01 -10.98
C LEU A 161 -15.00 25.25 -11.56
N HIS A 162 -16.27 25.44 -11.27
CA HIS A 162 -17.01 26.63 -11.65
C HIS A 162 -16.17 27.86 -11.29
N LYS A 163 -15.76 28.61 -12.33
CA LYS A 163 -15.23 29.96 -12.12
C LYS A 163 -16.23 30.70 -11.26
N ALA A 164 -15.77 31.11 -10.08
CA ALA A 164 -16.54 32.02 -9.25
C ALA A 164 -16.93 33.22 -10.12
N ARG A 165 -18.24 33.46 -10.24
CA ARG A 165 -18.73 34.69 -10.85
C ARG A 165 -18.29 35.85 -9.95
N GLU A 166 -17.39 36.69 -10.44
CA GLU A 166 -17.21 38.04 -9.91
C GLU A 166 -18.55 38.78 -9.96
N ARG A 167 -18.96 39.26 -8.81
CA ARG A 167 -19.92 40.35 -8.67
C ARG A 167 -19.29 41.46 -7.86
#